data_7e443832ffef00289d16809f23288ff7
#
_entry.id   7e443832ffef00289d16809f23288ff7
#
_cell.length_a   1.000
_cell.length_b   1.000
_cell.length_c   1.000
_cell.angle_alpha   90.00
_cell.angle_beta   90.00
_cell.angle_gamma   90.00
#
_symmetry.space_group_name_H-M   'P 1'
#
loop_
_entity.id
_entity.type
_entity.pdbx_description
1 polymer ?
#
loop_
_entity_poly.entity_id
_entity_poly.type
_entity_poly.pdbx_seq_one_letter_code
_entity_poly.pdbx_strand_id
1 'polypeptide(L)'
;KLVKEGHDIIVSRTFSKVYGLAGVRVGYIISNAERIAEIKKCTMAGTNMLATHAAIAAYDETDFFEFSLNKNKEALNTFYKTFDELGLEYRESYTNFVFFKSGKHIDKFGKEMLERGFIVGRPFPPYYDWCRISTGKVEDVKAFCKELKSYYS
;
A
#
# COMPACT_ATOMS: atom_id res chain seq x y z
N LYS A 1 -18.38 10.57 6.40
CA LYS A 1 -19.68 10.28 7.02
C LYS A 1 -19.57 10.43 8.52
N LEU A 2 -18.90 9.52 9.25
CA LEU A 2 -18.83 9.51 10.73
C LEU A 2 -18.37 10.84 11.37
N VAL A 3 -17.36 11.52 10.81
CA VAL A 3 -16.94 12.85 11.32
C VAL A 3 -18.07 13.88 11.20
N LYS A 4 -18.83 13.86 10.08
CA LYS A 4 -19.97 14.76 9.87
C LYS A 4 -21.15 14.45 10.82
N GLU A 5 -21.24 13.22 11.30
CA GLU A 5 -22.24 12.75 12.28
C GLU A 5 -21.82 13.03 13.73
N GLY A 6 -20.69 13.70 13.95
CA GLY A 6 -20.21 14.12 15.27
C GLY A 6 -19.47 13.05 16.08
N HIS A 7 -19.15 11.89 15.48
CA HIS A 7 -18.36 10.87 16.17
C HIS A 7 -16.94 11.37 16.47
N ASP A 8 -16.40 11.01 17.63
CA ASP A 8 -15.03 11.35 18.04
C ASP A 8 -14.02 10.40 17.37
N ILE A 9 -13.72 10.68 16.12
CA ILE A 9 -12.77 9.93 15.31
C ILE A 9 -11.79 10.85 14.60
N ILE A 10 -10.62 10.33 14.31
CA ILE A 10 -9.59 10.97 13.48
C ILE A 10 -9.41 10.13 12.22
N VAL A 11 -9.64 10.72 11.06
CA VAL A 11 -9.34 10.11 9.76
C VAL A 11 -8.03 10.71 9.23
N SER A 12 -6.99 9.89 9.09
CA SER A 12 -5.75 10.30 8.47
C SER A 12 -5.70 9.92 6.99
N ARG A 13 -5.16 10.80 6.18
CA ARG A 13 -4.92 10.61 4.75
C ARG A 13 -3.50 11.00 4.38
N THR A 14 -2.96 10.34 3.37
CA THR A 14 -1.60 10.58 2.91
C THR A 14 -1.56 10.81 1.40
N PHE A 15 -0.62 11.61 0.95
CA PHE A 15 -0.25 11.74 -0.46
C PHE A 15 0.87 10.78 -0.88
N SER A 16 1.32 9.91 0.02
CA SER A 16 2.48 9.04 -0.20
C SER A 16 2.26 7.91 -1.20
N LYS A 17 1.02 7.51 -1.50
CA LYS A 17 0.72 6.33 -2.33
C LYS A 17 0.17 6.74 -3.68
N VAL A 18 -1.14 6.80 -3.83
CA VAL A 18 -1.84 7.07 -5.09
C VAL A 18 -1.40 8.39 -5.77
N TYR A 19 -1.01 9.39 -5.00
CA TYR A 19 -0.50 10.67 -5.51
C TYR A 19 1.02 10.69 -5.76
N GLY A 20 1.74 9.62 -5.46
CA GLY A 20 3.19 9.52 -5.74
C GLY A 20 4.11 10.39 -4.88
N LEU A 21 3.61 11.06 -3.84
CA LEU A 21 4.34 12.06 -3.07
C LEU A 21 4.99 11.53 -1.77
N ALA A 22 5.41 10.27 -1.74
CA ALA A 22 5.97 9.66 -0.54
C ALA A 22 7.19 10.40 0.02
N GLY A 23 8.09 10.87 -0.85
CA GLY A 23 9.33 11.58 -0.47
C GLY A 23 9.09 12.98 0.09
N VAL A 24 7.95 13.59 -0.23
CA VAL A 24 7.63 14.99 0.17
C VAL A 24 7.11 15.08 1.62
N ARG A 25 6.70 13.96 2.21
CA ARG A 25 6.24 13.83 3.60
C ARG A 25 5.04 14.70 3.93
N VAL A 26 3.94 14.55 3.18
CA VAL A 26 2.70 15.31 3.36
C VAL A 26 1.48 14.40 3.48
N GLY A 27 0.56 14.81 4.33
CA GLY A 27 -0.73 14.18 4.57
C GLY A 27 -1.64 15.14 5.34
N TYR A 28 -2.86 14.70 5.63
CA TYR A 28 -3.81 15.50 6.40
C TYR A 28 -4.66 14.62 7.30
N ILE A 29 -5.27 15.25 8.27
CA ILE A 29 -6.26 14.63 9.15
C ILE A 29 -7.60 15.38 9.05
N ILE A 30 -8.66 14.62 9.25
CA ILE A 30 -10.04 15.14 9.34
C ILE A 30 -10.62 14.65 10.67
N SER A 31 -11.15 15.57 11.46
CA SER A 31 -11.84 15.28 12.69
C SER A 31 -12.84 16.42 13.02
N ASN A 32 -13.52 16.35 14.17
CA ASN A 32 -14.30 17.47 14.68
C ASN A 32 -13.39 18.65 15.07
N ALA A 33 -13.97 19.85 15.19
CA ALA A 33 -13.20 21.08 15.43
C ALA A 33 -12.47 21.07 16.78
N GLU A 34 -13.06 20.51 17.82
CA GLU A 34 -12.48 20.41 19.16
C GLU A 34 -11.21 19.54 19.12
N ARG A 35 -11.30 18.33 18.51
CA ARG A 35 -10.15 17.42 18.37
C ARG A 35 -9.04 18.04 17.53
N ILE A 36 -9.37 18.76 16.46
CA ILE A 36 -8.38 19.47 15.65
C ILE A 36 -7.68 20.58 16.46
N ALA A 37 -8.43 21.30 17.31
CA ALA A 37 -7.85 22.33 18.17
C ALA A 37 -6.85 21.73 19.18
N GLU A 38 -7.16 20.58 19.77
CA GLU A 38 -6.24 19.87 20.66
C GLU A 38 -4.96 19.42 19.95
N ILE A 39 -5.09 18.82 18.77
CA ILE A 39 -3.94 18.36 17.98
C ILE A 39 -3.04 19.55 17.59
N LYS A 40 -3.62 20.68 17.21
CA LYS A 40 -2.86 21.89 16.85
C LYS A 40 -1.98 22.39 18.01
N LYS A 41 -2.38 22.24 19.25
CA LYS A 41 -1.56 22.63 20.43
C LYS A 41 -0.26 21.81 20.53
N CYS A 42 -0.25 20.58 19.96
CA CYS A 42 0.90 19.69 19.96
C CYS A 42 1.77 19.85 18.70
N THR A 43 1.39 20.72 17.77
CA THR A 43 2.15 20.93 16.51
C THR A 43 3.22 21.99 16.73
N MET A 44 4.51 21.59 16.67
CA MET A 44 5.64 22.48 16.96
C MET A 44 6.08 23.32 15.75
N ALA A 45 5.78 22.89 14.53
CA ALA A 45 6.21 23.58 13.31
C ALA A 45 5.12 23.52 12.23
N GLY A 46 5.17 24.47 11.30
CA GLY A 46 4.31 24.48 10.12
C GLY A 46 4.66 23.36 9.15
N THR A 47 3.70 23.01 8.31
CA THR A 47 3.91 22.08 7.19
C THR A 47 4.88 22.69 6.18
N ASN A 48 5.75 21.87 5.60
CA ASN A 48 6.63 22.28 4.51
C ASN A 48 5.81 22.89 3.36
N MET A 49 6.06 24.13 3.01
CA MET A 49 5.30 24.87 1.99
C MET A 49 5.40 24.19 0.61
N LEU A 50 6.57 23.72 0.22
CA LEU A 50 6.74 22.99 -1.05
C LEU A 50 5.89 21.71 -1.08
N ALA A 51 5.84 20.99 0.04
CA ALA A 51 4.99 19.81 0.19
C ALA A 51 3.49 20.15 0.08
N THR A 52 3.09 21.28 0.64
CA THR A 52 1.70 21.76 0.57
C THR A 52 1.32 22.12 -0.87
N HIS A 53 2.15 22.86 -1.59
CA HIS A 53 1.91 23.18 -3.00
C HIS A 53 1.89 21.94 -3.89
N ALA A 54 2.82 21.00 -3.67
CA ALA A 54 2.84 19.72 -4.38
C ALA A 54 1.57 18.91 -4.12
N ALA A 55 1.07 18.89 -2.88
CA ALA A 55 -0.15 18.18 -2.53
C ALA A 55 -1.40 18.81 -3.17
N ILE A 56 -1.49 20.14 -3.22
CA ILE A 56 -2.59 20.87 -3.90
C ILE A 56 -2.58 20.52 -5.39
N ALA A 57 -1.45 20.67 -6.07
CA ALA A 57 -1.33 20.34 -7.48
C ALA A 57 -1.69 18.88 -7.78
N ALA A 58 -1.18 17.95 -6.96
CA ALA A 58 -1.47 16.52 -7.12
C ALA A 58 -2.94 16.16 -6.83
N TYR A 59 -3.62 16.92 -5.97
CA TYR A 59 -5.02 16.71 -5.66
C TYR A 59 -5.93 17.06 -6.83
N ASP A 60 -5.56 18.06 -7.61
CA ASP A 60 -6.29 18.52 -8.80
C ASP A 60 -5.95 17.69 -10.05
N GLU A 61 -4.90 16.84 -9.99
CA GLU A 61 -4.44 15.99 -11.10
C GLU A 61 -5.22 14.66 -11.12
N THR A 62 -6.44 14.70 -11.68
CA THR A 62 -7.35 13.54 -11.71
C THR A 62 -6.87 12.43 -12.63
N ASP A 63 -6.23 12.75 -13.76
CA ASP A 63 -5.78 11.76 -14.74
C ASP A 63 -4.68 10.87 -14.16
N PHE A 64 -3.73 11.44 -13.44
CA PHE A 64 -2.70 10.66 -12.75
C PHE A 64 -3.28 9.81 -11.62
N PHE A 65 -4.24 10.35 -10.89
CA PHE A 65 -4.94 9.61 -9.83
C PHE A 65 -5.63 8.36 -10.39
N GLU A 66 -6.42 8.52 -11.45
CA GLU A 66 -7.12 7.41 -12.11
C GLU A 66 -6.16 6.41 -12.74
N PHE A 67 -5.12 6.89 -13.42
CA PHE A 67 -4.04 6.05 -13.94
C PHE A 67 -3.43 5.17 -12.84
N SER A 68 -3.08 5.77 -11.69
CA SER A 68 -2.47 5.06 -10.56
C SER A 68 -3.42 3.99 -9.98
N LEU A 69 -4.71 4.30 -9.83
CA LEU A 69 -5.71 3.35 -9.36
C LEU A 69 -5.88 2.18 -10.34
N ASN A 70 -5.97 2.47 -11.63
CA ASN A 70 -6.14 1.45 -12.67
C ASN A 70 -4.92 0.52 -12.76
N LYS A 71 -3.70 1.08 -12.67
CA LYS A 71 -2.47 0.28 -12.65
C LYS A 71 -2.36 -0.60 -11.41
N ASN A 72 -2.74 -0.07 -10.25
CA ASN A 72 -2.79 -0.87 -9.02
C ASN A 72 -3.82 -2.01 -9.13
N LYS A 73 -5.00 -1.75 -9.67
CA LYS A 73 -6.03 -2.76 -9.90
C LYS A 73 -5.57 -3.85 -10.87
N GLU A 74 -4.89 -3.48 -11.97
CA GLU A 74 -4.30 -4.43 -12.91
C GLU A 74 -3.27 -5.34 -12.22
N ALA A 75 -2.40 -4.75 -11.40
CA ALA A 75 -1.40 -5.47 -10.62
C ALA A 75 -2.03 -6.44 -9.62
N LEU A 76 -3.02 -5.98 -8.84
CA LEU A 76 -3.74 -6.82 -7.89
C LEU A 76 -4.44 -8.00 -8.57
N ASN A 77 -5.13 -7.76 -9.68
CA ASN A 77 -5.79 -8.81 -10.44
C ASN A 77 -4.80 -9.84 -11.00
N THR A 78 -3.59 -9.42 -11.39
CA THR A 78 -2.53 -10.32 -11.84
C THR A 78 -2.06 -11.23 -10.70
N PHE A 79 -1.92 -10.72 -9.48
CA PHE A 79 -1.63 -11.52 -8.29
C PHE A 79 -2.75 -12.50 -8.00
N TYR A 80 -4.01 -12.05 -7.92
CA TYR A 80 -5.14 -12.89 -7.57
C TYR A 80 -5.30 -14.05 -8.54
N LYS A 81 -5.25 -13.78 -9.85
CA LYS A 81 -5.28 -14.83 -10.86
C LYS A 81 -4.18 -15.88 -10.64
N THR A 82 -2.96 -15.43 -10.32
CA THR A 82 -1.83 -16.33 -10.06
C THR A 82 -2.04 -17.14 -8.78
N PHE A 83 -2.55 -16.53 -7.71
CA PHE A 83 -2.82 -17.22 -6.46
C PHE A 83 -3.92 -18.26 -6.62
N ASP A 84 -4.99 -17.94 -7.36
CA ASP A 84 -6.08 -18.87 -7.66
C ASP A 84 -5.57 -20.08 -8.47
N GLU A 85 -4.74 -19.83 -9.50
CA GLU A 85 -4.13 -20.90 -10.32
C GLU A 85 -3.20 -21.83 -9.50
N LEU A 86 -2.57 -21.30 -8.46
CA LEU A 86 -1.67 -22.06 -7.57
C LEU A 86 -2.38 -22.61 -6.31
N GLY A 87 -3.66 -22.32 -6.11
CA GLY A 87 -4.40 -22.69 -4.90
C GLY A 87 -3.88 -22.04 -3.62
N LEU A 88 -3.27 -20.85 -3.71
CA LEU A 88 -2.71 -20.14 -2.56
C LEU A 88 -3.79 -19.32 -1.85
N GLU A 89 -3.86 -19.45 -0.52
CA GLU A 89 -4.73 -18.61 0.30
C GLU A 89 -4.21 -17.17 0.32
N TYR A 90 -5.10 -16.18 0.10
CA TYR A 90 -4.78 -14.75 0.18
C TYR A 90 -5.92 -13.94 0.78
N ARG A 91 -5.64 -12.69 1.11
CA ARG A 91 -6.65 -11.72 1.54
C ARG A 91 -6.84 -10.67 0.44
N GLU A 92 -8.11 -10.39 0.11
CA GLU A 92 -8.44 -9.30 -0.81
C GLU A 92 -7.89 -7.98 -0.28
N SER A 93 -7.27 -7.20 -1.15
CA SER A 93 -6.57 -5.97 -0.79
C SER A 93 -7.21 -4.74 -1.44
N TYR A 94 -7.47 -3.73 -0.62
CA TYR A 94 -7.85 -2.38 -1.05
C TYR A 94 -6.67 -1.41 -0.96
N THR A 95 -5.45 -1.95 -0.99
CA THR A 95 -4.20 -1.22 -0.83
C THR A 95 -3.27 -1.42 -2.03
N ASN A 96 -2.03 -0.98 -1.91
CA ASN A 96 -0.99 -1.21 -2.91
C ASN A 96 -0.06 -2.38 -2.55
N PHE A 97 -0.61 -3.41 -1.93
CA PHE A 97 0.10 -4.66 -1.65
C PHE A 97 -0.89 -5.83 -1.58
N VAL A 98 -0.38 -7.05 -1.71
CA VAL A 98 -1.10 -8.30 -1.46
C VAL A 98 -0.53 -8.99 -0.22
N PHE A 99 -1.36 -9.81 0.44
CA PHE A 99 -0.97 -10.64 1.58
C PHE A 99 -1.49 -12.05 1.34
N PHE A 100 -0.57 -13.01 1.17
CA PHE A 100 -0.90 -14.38 0.80
C PHE A 100 -0.08 -15.37 1.62
N LYS A 101 -0.60 -16.58 1.75
CA LYS A 101 0.03 -17.67 2.48
C LYS A 101 1.04 -18.37 1.59
N SER A 102 2.34 -18.23 1.90
CA SER A 102 3.42 -18.85 1.13
C SER A 102 3.61 -20.35 1.47
N GLY A 103 2.99 -20.84 2.55
CA GLY A 103 3.14 -22.22 3.02
C GLY A 103 4.52 -22.54 3.62
N LYS A 104 5.43 -21.59 3.66
CA LYS A 104 6.77 -21.70 4.29
C LYS A 104 7.01 -20.52 5.22
N HIS A 105 7.89 -20.70 6.20
CA HIS A 105 8.33 -19.58 7.03
C HIS A 105 8.89 -18.46 6.15
N ILE A 106 8.48 -17.21 6.41
CA ILE A 106 8.76 -16.05 5.56
C ILE A 106 10.27 -15.82 5.33
N ASP A 107 11.12 -16.10 6.30
CA ASP A 107 12.56 -15.94 6.14
C ASP A 107 13.14 -16.93 5.14
N LYS A 108 12.63 -18.18 5.13
CA LYS A 108 13.01 -19.18 4.14
C LYS A 108 12.48 -18.82 2.75
N PHE A 109 11.19 -18.50 2.66
CA PHE A 109 10.58 -18.07 1.41
C PHE A 109 11.26 -16.83 0.84
N GLY A 110 11.58 -15.84 1.69
CA GLY A 110 12.28 -14.62 1.30
C GLY A 110 13.67 -14.88 0.75
N LYS A 111 14.44 -15.80 1.35
CA LYS A 111 15.75 -16.22 0.86
C LYS A 111 15.64 -16.88 -0.53
N GLU A 112 14.72 -17.83 -0.67
CA GLU A 112 14.50 -18.56 -1.93
C GLU A 112 14.00 -17.64 -3.06
N MET A 113 13.18 -16.62 -2.73
CA MET A 113 12.75 -15.61 -3.70
C MET A 113 13.86 -14.62 -4.04
N LEU A 114 14.73 -14.26 -3.09
CA LEU A 114 15.90 -13.41 -3.36
C LEU A 114 16.87 -14.07 -4.36
N GLU A 115 17.10 -15.38 -4.24
CA GLU A 115 17.91 -16.16 -5.19
C GLU A 115 17.31 -16.13 -6.63
N ARG A 116 16.00 -15.89 -6.74
CA ARG A 116 15.26 -15.69 -8.01
C ARG A 116 15.16 -14.21 -8.44
N GLY A 117 15.81 -13.30 -7.71
CA GLY A 117 15.86 -11.87 -8.02
C GLY A 117 14.74 -11.01 -7.42
N PHE A 118 13.97 -11.55 -6.46
CA PHE A 118 12.84 -10.81 -5.86
C PHE A 118 12.99 -10.64 -4.35
N ILE A 119 12.89 -9.40 -3.89
CA ILE A 119 12.84 -9.07 -2.46
C ILE A 119 11.39 -9.03 -2.01
N VAL A 120 11.04 -9.87 -1.05
CA VAL A 120 9.70 -9.91 -0.45
C VAL A 120 9.64 -9.11 0.86
N GLY A 121 8.43 -8.94 1.41
CA GLY A 121 8.23 -8.20 2.66
C GLY A 121 8.84 -8.89 3.88
N ARG A 122 9.00 -8.11 4.96
CA ARG A 122 9.44 -8.60 6.27
C ARG A 122 8.42 -9.54 6.92
N PRO A 123 8.80 -10.32 7.96
CA PRO A 123 7.84 -11.05 8.77
C PRO A 123 6.76 -10.17 9.41
N PHE A 124 5.56 -10.71 9.55
CA PHE A 124 4.42 -10.10 10.23
C PHE A 124 3.87 -11.02 11.32
N PRO A 125 4.49 -11.05 12.52
CA PRO A 125 4.01 -11.92 13.59
C PRO A 125 2.53 -11.70 13.91
N PRO A 126 1.74 -12.76 14.17
CA PRO A 126 2.15 -14.16 14.23
C PRO A 126 2.12 -14.91 12.89
N TYR A 127 1.92 -14.22 11.77
CA TYR A 127 1.73 -14.77 10.42
C TYR A 127 3.05 -15.06 9.72
N TYR A 128 3.85 -15.98 10.29
CA TYR A 128 5.18 -16.29 9.76
C TYR A 128 5.19 -17.08 8.46
N ASP A 129 4.08 -17.70 8.08
CA ASP A 129 3.88 -18.41 6.81
C ASP A 129 3.16 -17.56 5.75
N TRP A 130 2.98 -16.27 6.03
CA TRP A 130 2.39 -15.29 5.12
C TRP A 130 3.43 -14.33 4.59
N CYS A 131 3.27 -13.97 3.33
CA CYS A 131 4.12 -13.01 2.64
C CYS A 131 3.33 -11.78 2.20
N ARG A 132 3.88 -10.59 2.46
CA ARG A 132 3.37 -9.33 1.93
C ARG A 132 4.25 -8.86 0.77
N ILE A 133 3.63 -8.60 -0.37
CA ILE A 133 4.30 -8.03 -1.54
C ILE A 133 3.58 -6.77 -1.97
N SER A 134 4.33 -5.68 -2.15
CA SER A 134 3.80 -4.44 -2.69
C SER A 134 3.54 -4.59 -4.19
N THR A 135 2.48 -3.97 -4.66
CA THR A 135 2.28 -3.76 -6.09
C THR A 135 3.37 -2.78 -6.57
N GLY A 136 3.95 -3.09 -7.71
CA GLY A 136 4.91 -2.22 -8.39
C GLY A 136 4.40 -1.91 -9.80
N LYS A 137 5.33 -1.78 -10.74
CA LYS A 137 4.96 -1.77 -12.15
C LYS A 137 4.33 -3.11 -12.51
N VAL A 138 3.35 -3.08 -13.41
CA VAL A 138 2.62 -4.29 -13.80
C VAL A 138 3.56 -5.34 -14.39
N GLU A 139 4.59 -4.91 -15.10
CA GLU A 139 5.62 -5.78 -15.68
C GLU A 139 6.40 -6.54 -14.60
N ASP A 140 6.78 -5.86 -13.52
CA ASP A 140 7.48 -6.46 -12.37
C ASP A 140 6.58 -7.48 -11.65
N VAL A 141 5.29 -7.15 -11.51
CA VAL A 141 4.30 -8.07 -10.93
C VAL A 141 4.13 -9.32 -11.81
N LYS A 142 4.05 -9.16 -13.13
CA LYS A 142 3.98 -10.29 -14.07
C LYS A 142 5.24 -11.17 -14.00
N ALA A 143 6.42 -10.55 -13.91
CA ALA A 143 7.69 -11.28 -13.76
C ALA A 143 7.71 -12.06 -12.43
N PHE A 144 7.33 -11.44 -11.32
CA PHE A 144 7.23 -12.12 -10.03
C PHE A 144 6.23 -13.29 -10.08
N CYS A 145 5.05 -13.09 -10.64
CA CYS A 145 4.04 -14.13 -10.77
C CYS A 145 4.51 -15.32 -11.62
N LYS A 146 5.29 -15.07 -12.66
CA LYS A 146 5.93 -16.13 -13.47
C LYS A 146 6.89 -16.95 -12.62
N GLU A 147 7.76 -16.30 -11.86
CA GLU A 147 8.71 -16.98 -10.98
C GLU A 147 8.00 -17.72 -9.85
N LEU A 148 6.91 -17.14 -9.31
CA LEU A 148 6.11 -17.81 -8.28
C LEU A 148 5.47 -19.11 -8.80
N LYS A 149 4.99 -19.13 -10.04
CA LYS A 149 4.48 -20.35 -10.69
C LYS A 149 5.59 -21.40 -10.83
N SER A 150 6.77 -21.00 -11.30
CA SER A 150 7.94 -21.89 -11.39
C SER A 150 8.41 -22.40 -10.03
N TYR A 151 8.18 -21.63 -8.97
CA TYR A 151 8.58 -22.01 -7.61
C TYR A 151 7.68 -23.08 -7.00
N TYR A 152 6.38 -23.08 -7.34
CA TYR A 152 5.41 -24.06 -6.83
C TYR A 152 5.14 -25.24 -7.78
N SER A 153 5.70 -25.23 -9.00
CA SER A 153 5.66 -26.34 -9.96
C SER A 153 6.74 -27.37 -9.63
#